data_2b8daae6a2ba1a81ff2c1d90b0333989
#
_entry.id   2b8daae6a2ba1a81ff2c1d90b0333989
#
_cell.length_a   1.000
_cell.length_b   1.000
_cell.length_c   1.000
_cell.angle_alpha   90.00
_cell.angle_beta   90.00
_cell.angle_gamma   90.00
#
_symmetry.space_group_name_H-M   'P 1'
#
loop_
_entity.id
_entity.type
_entity.pdbx_description
1 polymer ?
#
loop_
_entity_poly.entity_id
_entity_poly.type
_entity_poly.pdbx_seq_one_letter_code
_entity_poly.pdbx_strand_id
1 'polypeptide(L)'
;FGNSERAVVEVAQRLSNGEKIETITDVRGTAFVRRDTPQGWYEIDSTRIDRPGRVDKIINPYVNTQDTQACAIEQAKGDQEDPNEAKVVQILESPAVTREKSVIRLPSFEKVRNDPVLYAHANRGLHLETNPGNARALVQKHGEVDVWFNPPPIPMSTEEMDYVFGMPYARVPHPAYGKERIPAYEMIRFSVNIMRGCFGGCTFCSITEHEGRIIQSRSE
;
A
#
# COMPACT_ATOMS: atom_id res chain seq x y z
N PHE A 1 -5.64 2.04 -4.74
CA PHE A 1 -4.57 1.85 -3.78
C PHE A 1 -3.99 3.20 -3.39
N GLY A 2 -4.16 3.61 -2.14
CA GLY A 2 -3.87 4.97 -1.69
C GLY A 2 -4.90 6.01 -2.16
N ASN A 3 -4.58 7.29 -1.98
CA ASN A 3 -5.44 8.40 -2.39
C ASN A 3 -5.44 8.57 -3.91
N SER A 4 -6.58 8.84 -4.50
CA SER A 4 -6.77 8.77 -5.95
C SER A 4 -6.91 10.11 -6.67
N GLU A 5 -6.83 11.24 -5.97
CA GLU A 5 -7.12 12.56 -6.55
C GLU A 5 -6.24 12.87 -7.77
N ARG A 6 -4.92 12.71 -7.64
CA ARG A 6 -4.00 12.91 -8.77
C ARG A 6 -4.21 11.88 -9.86
N ALA A 7 -4.35 10.61 -9.48
CA ALA A 7 -4.51 9.53 -10.44
C ALA A 7 -5.79 9.68 -11.28
N VAL A 8 -6.92 10.05 -10.66
CA VAL A 8 -8.19 10.24 -11.37
C VAL A 8 -8.14 11.42 -12.33
N VAL A 9 -7.50 12.51 -11.94
CA VAL A 9 -7.33 13.68 -12.81
C VAL A 9 -6.44 13.36 -14.00
N GLU A 10 -5.30 12.71 -13.76
CA GLU A 10 -4.36 12.32 -14.82
C GLU A 10 -5.03 11.36 -15.83
N VAL A 11 -5.69 10.31 -15.35
CA VAL A 11 -6.39 9.36 -16.22
C VAL A 11 -7.50 10.07 -17.02
N ALA A 12 -8.29 10.94 -16.37
CA ALA A 12 -9.35 11.68 -17.05
C ALA A 12 -8.81 12.62 -18.13
N GLN A 13 -7.70 13.31 -17.89
CA GLN A 13 -7.06 14.19 -18.88
C GLN A 13 -6.51 13.39 -20.06
N ARG A 14 -5.85 12.26 -19.82
CA ARG A 14 -5.32 11.39 -20.89
C ARG A 14 -6.43 10.82 -21.76
N LEU A 15 -7.54 10.37 -21.16
CA LEU A 15 -8.73 9.93 -21.89
C LEU A 15 -9.37 11.06 -22.69
N SER A 16 -9.47 12.26 -22.13
CA SER A 16 -9.98 13.45 -22.84
C SER A 16 -9.11 13.82 -24.05
N ASN A 17 -7.81 13.55 -23.99
CA ASN A 17 -6.88 13.74 -25.09
C ASN A 17 -6.91 12.59 -26.12
N GLY A 18 -7.80 11.62 -25.97
CA GLY A 18 -8.01 10.52 -26.92
C GLY A 18 -7.11 9.30 -26.69
N GLU A 19 -6.38 9.23 -25.56
CA GLU A 19 -5.63 8.03 -25.20
C GLU A 19 -6.59 6.91 -24.81
N LYS A 20 -6.28 5.68 -25.19
CA LYS A 20 -7.11 4.52 -24.84
C LYS A 20 -6.82 4.07 -23.43
N ILE A 21 -7.86 3.68 -22.69
CA ILE A 21 -7.73 3.25 -21.29
C ILE A 21 -6.74 2.08 -21.12
N GLU A 22 -6.70 1.17 -22.09
CA GLU A 22 -5.84 -0.01 -22.07
C GLU A 22 -4.33 0.34 -22.17
N THR A 23 -4.00 1.53 -22.66
CA THR A 23 -2.61 2.01 -22.78
C THR A 23 -2.13 2.77 -21.54
N ILE A 24 -3.06 3.19 -20.66
CA ILE A 24 -2.75 3.93 -19.43
C ILE A 24 -2.34 2.94 -18.33
N THR A 25 -1.06 2.57 -18.31
CA THR A 25 -0.52 1.54 -17.40
C THR A 25 0.54 2.07 -16.43
N ASP A 26 0.86 3.35 -16.49
CA ASP A 26 1.98 3.99 -15.80
C ASP A 26 1.56 4.93 -14.65
N VAL A 27 0.25 5.13 -14.46
CA VAL A 27 -0.27 6.03 -13.42
C VAL A 27 -0.18 5.37 -12.04
N ARG A 28 0.49 6.02 -11.10
CA ARG A 28 0.64 5.53 -9.73
C ARG A 28 -0.71 5.38 -9.03
N GLY A 29 -0.82 4.36 -8.18
CA GLY A 29 -2.06 4.05 -7.44
C GLY A 29 -3.14 3.34 -8.26
N THR A 30 -2.89 3.06 -9.55
CA THR A 30 -3.81 2.30 -10.40
C THR A 30 -3.47 0.82 -10.45
N ALA A 31 -4.44 0.02 -10.84
CA ALA A 31 -4.27 -1.38 -11.15
C ALA A 31 -4.84 -1.69 -12.54
N PHE A 32 -4.23 -2.62 -13.25
CA PHE A 32 -4.66 -3.04 -14.58
C PHE A 32 -4.34 -4.51 -14.83
N VAL A 33 -5.03 -5.08 -15.81
CA VAL A 33 -4.85 -6.47 -16.23
C VAL A 33 -3.80 -6.55 -17.33
N ARG A 34 -2.92 -7.54 -17.25
CA ARG A 34 -1.92 -7.84 -18.27
C ARG A 34 -1.65 -9.34 -18.36
N ARG A 35 -0.91 -9.76 -19.38
CA ARG A 35 -0.55 -11.17 -19.56
C ARG A 35 0.90 -11.47 -19.17
N ASP A 36 1.81 -10.51 -19.38
CA ASP A 36 3.24 -10.73 -19.21
C ASP A 36 3.91 -9.59 -18.43
N THR A 37 5.03 -9.89 -17.77
CA THR A 37 5.86 -8.86 -17.15
C THR A 37 6.58 -8.04 -18.24
N PRO A 38 6.59 -6.69 -18.18
CA PRO A 38 7.20 -5.86 -19.21
C PRO A 38 8.68 -6.14 -19.35
N GLN A 39 9.19 -6.04 -20.57
CA GLN A 39 10.62 -6.10 -20.83
C GLN A 39 11.36 -5.02 -20.01
N GLY A 40 12.45 -5.41 -19.37
CA GLY A 40 13.25 -4.52 -18.52
C GLY A 40 12.75 -4.40 -17.08
N TRP A 41 11.70 -5.12 -16.70
CA TRP A 41 11.29 -5.28 -15.30
C TRP A 41 11.86 -6.56 -14.70
N TYR A 42 12.26 -6.49 -13.44
CA TYR A 42 12.74 -7.63 -12.68
C TYR A 42 11.65 -8.11 -11.71
N GLU A 43 11.26 -9.36 -11.85
CA GLU A 43 10.25 -9.99 -11.01
C GLU A 43 10.89 -10.68 -9.82
N ILE A 44 10.41 -10.36 -8.63
CA ILE A 44 10.84 -10.91 -7.35
C ILE A 44 9.69 -11.73 -6.76
N ASP A 45 9.91 -13.00 -6.47
CA ASP A 45 8.93 -13.79 -5.73
C ASP A 45 8.79 -13.24 -4.30
N SER A 46 7.54 -13.08 -3.84
CA SER A 46 7.24 -12.52 -2.52
C SER A 46 7.86 -13.30 -1.35
N THR A 47 8.09 -14.60 -1.53
CA THR A 47 8.75 -15.44 -0.52
C THR A 47 10.20 -15.07 -0.25
N ARG A 48 10.83 -14.33 -1.18
CA ARG A 48 12.18 -13.76 -0.97
C ARG A 48 12.17 -12.48 -0.14
N ILE A 49 11.01 -11.87 0.05
CA ILE A 49 10.85 -10.62 0.81
C ILE A 49 10.39 -10.92 2.22
N ASP A 50 9.47 -11.87 2.34
CA ASP A 50 8.93 -12.31 3.63
C ASP A 50 8.57 -13.79 3.56
N ARG A 51 8.73 -14.49 4.68
CA ARG A 51 8.44 -15.92 4.76
C ARG A 51 6.96 -16.15 5.06
N PRO A 52 6.22 -16.93 4.24
CA PRO A 52 4.86 -17.35 4.57
C PRO A 52 4.81 -18.05 5.94
N GLY A 53 3.82 -17.71 6.76
CA GLY A 53 3.67 -18.27 8.11
C GLY A 53 4.61 -17.67 9.16
N ARG A 54 5.41 -16.65 8.84
CA ARG A 54 6.18 -15.92 9.83
C ARG A 54 5.25 -15.23 10.81
N VAL A 55 5.48 -15.45 12.09
CA VAL A 55 4.80 -14.76 13.19
C VAL A 55 5.82 -13.89 13.88
N ASP A 56 5.60 -12.58 13.90
CA ASP A 56 6.46 -11.65 14.62
C ASP A 56 6.27 -11.83 16.12
N LYS A 57 7.36 -11.67 16.90
CA LYS A 57 7.28 -11.71 18.36
C LYS A 57 6.34 -10.61 18.86
N ILE A 58 5.41 -10.97 19.72
CA ILE A 58 4.55 -9.99 20.39
C ILE A 58 5.39 -9.21 21.37
N ILE A 59 5.61 -7.94 21.08
CA ILE A 59 6.28 -7.03 22.01
C ILE A 59 5.25 -6.66 23.09
N ASN A 60 5.55 -7.00 24.35
CA ASN A 60 4.73 -6.58 25.46
C ASN A 60 4.81 -5.04 25.63
N PRO A 61 3.73 -4.29 25.41
CA PRO A 61 3.77 -2.83 25.47
C PRO A 61 3.98 -2.27 26.88
N TYR A 62 3.90 -3.14 27.90
CA TYR A 62 4.08 -2.76 29.31
C TYR A 62 5.50 -3.04 29.84
N VAL A 63 6.40 -3.57 29.01
CA VAL A 63 7.82 -3.72 29.39
C VAL A 63 8.47 -2.35 29.34
N ASN A 64 8.99 -1.93 30.49
CA ASN A 64 9.66 -0.63 30.63
C ASN A 64 10.93 -0.61 29.76
N THR A 65 11.07 0.41 28.89
CA THR A 65 12.18 0.52 27.92
C THR A 65 13.57 0.60 28.57
N GLN A 66 13.65 0.87 29.88
CA GLN A 66 14.91 0.85 30.65
C GLN A 66 15.45 -0.57 30.84
N ASP A 67 14.57 -1.59 30.86
CA ASP A 67 14.97 -3.00 30.97
C ASP A 67 15.33 -3.63 29.65
N THR A 68 14.92 -2.99 28.51
CA THR A 68 15.10 -3.53 27.16
C THR A 68 16.56 -3.48 26.67
N GLN A 69 17.43 -2.60 27.21
CA GLN A 69 18.83 -2.58 26.79
C GLN A 69 19.60 -3.82 27.29
N ALA A 70 19.28 -4.32 28.46
CA ALA A 70 19.89 -5.56 28.99
C ALA A 70 19.35 -6.78 28.22
N CYS A 71 18.04 -6.85 27.97
CA CYS A 71 17.44 -7.95 27.20
C CYS A 71 17.82 -7.96 25.70
N ALA A 72 18.07 -6.81 25.08
CA ALA A 72 18.52 -6.76 23.69
C ALA A 72 19.94 -7.34 23.51
N ILE A 73 20.80 -7.19 24.52
CA ILE A 73 22.17 -7.74 24.48
C ILE A 73 22.17 -9.26 24.70
N GLU A 74 21.26 -9.79 25.50
CA GLU A 74 21.13 -11.25 25.70
C GLU A 74 20.40 -11.94 24.50
N GLN A 75 19.41 -11.29 23.91
CA GLN A 75 18.72 -11.83 22.74
C GLN A 75 19.58 -11.83 21.47
N ALA A 76 20.49 -10.87 21.32
CA ALA A 76 21.46 -10.87 20.21
C ALA A 76 22.50 -12.01 20.30
N LYS A 77 22.61 -12.67 21.48
CA LYS A 77 23.49 -13.85 21.65
C LYS A 77 22.77 -15.19 21.45
N GLY A 78 21.43 -15.18 21.32
CA GLY A 78 20.61 -16.38 21.21
C GLY A 78 20.01 -16.65 19.83
N ASP A 79 19.95 -15.65 18.97
CA ASP A 79 19.49 -15.83 17.60
C ASP A 79 20.67 -16.37 16.76
N GLN A 80 20.70 -17.68 16.56
CA GLN A 80 21.52 -18.27 15.52
C GLN A 80 21.09 -17.63 14.19
N GLU A 81 22.02 -16.90 13.59
CA GLU A 81 21.87 -16.35 12.25
C GLU A 81 21.36 -17.48 11.32
N ASP A 82 20.14 -17.34 10.81
CA ASP A 82 19.65 -18.21 9.74
C ASP A 82 20.52 -17.90 8.52
N PRO A 83 21.35 -18.87 8.06
CA PRO A 83 22.26 -18.63 6.93
C PRO A 83 21.53 -18.22 5.65
N ASN A 84 20.18 -18.27 5.63
CA ASN A 84 19.36 -17.78 4.53
C ASN A 84 19.01 -16.28 4.64
N GLU A 85 19.00 -15.65 5.81
CA GLU A 85 18.79 -14.21 5.91
C GLU A 85 19.94 -13.39 5.29
N ALA A 86 21.18 -13.81 5.48
CA ALA A 86 22.36 -13.17 4.88
C ALA A 86 22.38 -13.27 3.34
N LYS A 87 21.84 -14.36 2.77
CA LYS A 87 21.75 -14.53 1.31
C LYS A 87 20.68 -13.64 0.65
N VAL A 88 19.59 -13.33 1.35
CA VAL A 88 18.50 -12.49 0.83
C VAL A 88 18.99 -11.03 0.68
N VAL A 89 19.79 -10.51 1.60
CA VAL A 89 20.34 -9.16 1.52
C VAL A 89 21.32 -9.03 0.35
N GLN A 90 22.15 -10.03 0.08
CA GLN A 90 23.14 -9.99 -1.01
C GLN A 90 22.51 -10.03 -2.41
N ILE A 91 21.34 -10.65 -2.59
CA ILE A 91 20.65 -10.71 -3.90
C ILE A 91 19.96 -9.38 -4.23
N LEU A 92 19.58 -8.59 -3.22
CA LEU A 92 18.95 -7.28 -3.40
C LEU A 92 19.97 -6.17 -3.75
N GLU A 93 21.25 -6.39 -3.53
CA GLU A 93 22.33 -5.44 -3.80
C GLU A 93 22.98 -5.61 -5.19
N SER A 94 22.39 -6.37 -6.11
CA SER A 94 22.86 -6.43 -7.48
C SER A 94 22.73 -5.05 -8.15
N PRO A 95 23.83 -4.39 -8.55
CA PRO A 95 23.79 -3.00 -9.04
C PRO A 95 23.01 -2.79 -10.35
N ALA A 96 22.51 -3.85 -10.95
CA ALA A 96 21.79 -3.83 -12.23
C ALA A 96 20.26 -3.69 -12.08
N VAL A 97 19.69 -3.87 -10.88
CA VAL A 97 18.22 -3.87 -10.68
C VAL A 97 17.83 -2.69 -9.80
N THR A 98 17.28 -1.65 -10.42
CA THR A 98 16.71 -0.54 -9.66
C THR A 98 15.38 -0.95 -9.04
N ARG A 99 15.12 -0.48 -7.82
CA ARG A 99 13.85 -0.74 -7.12
C ARG A 99 12.63 -0.30 -7.95
N GLU A 100 12.77 0.75 -8.73
CA GLU A 100 11.75 1.30 -9.63
C GLU A 100 11.38 0.38 -10.80
N LYS A 101 12.28 -0.50 -11.20
CA LYS A 101 12.06 -1.49 -12.26
C LYS A 101 11.86 -2.91 -11.72
N SER A 102 11.53 -3.03 -10.44
CA SER A 102 11.22 -4.31 -9.82
C SER A 102 9.76 -4.43 -9.45
N VAL A 103 9.23 -5.64 -9.57
CA VAL A 103 7.86 -6.00 -9.22
C VAL A 103 7.85 -7.24 -8.34
N ILE A 104 7.01 -7.24 -7.32
CA ILE A 104 6.86 -8.39 -6.42
C ILE A 104 5.70 -9.25 -6.91
N ARG A 105 5.98 -10.52 -7.19
CA ARG A 105 4.96 -11.50 -7.49
C ARG A 105 4.41 -12.09 -6.20
N LEU A 106 3.13 -11.80 -5.95
CA LEU A 106 2.37 -12.40 -4.86
C LEU A 106 1.91 -13.82 -5.24
N PRO A 107 1.59 -14.68 -4.26
CA PRO A 107 0.94 -15.96 -4.53
C PRO A 107 -0.35 -15.74 -5.33
N SER A 108 -0.67 -16.67 -6.25
CA SER A 108 -1.85 -16.51 -7.11
C SER A 108 -3.14 -16.43 -6.30
N PHE A 109 -4.15 -15.77 -6.88
CA PHE A 109 -5.46 -15.63 -6.24
C PHE A 109 -6.06 -16.97 -5.82
N GLU A 110 -5.93 -18.00 -6.66
CA GLU A 110 -6.45 -19.34 -6.39
C GLU A 110 -5.80 -19.96 -5.15
N LYS A 111 -4.47 -19.76 -4.98
CA LYS A 111 -3.74 -20.23 -3.78
C LYS A 111 -4.16 -19.44 -2.54
N VAL A 112 -4.18 -18.11 -2.64
CA VAL A 112 -4.55 -17.22 -1.55
C VAL A 112 -5.98 -17.46 -1.07
N ARG A 113 -6.92 -17.72 -1.99
CA ARG A 113 -8.32 -18.02 -1.65
C ARG A 113 -8.49 -19.27 -0.78
N ASN A 114 -7.62 -20.25 -0.94
CA ASN A 114 -7.74 -21.57 -0.32
C ASN A 114 -6.78 -21.78 0.86
N ASP A 115 -5.84 -20.86 1.09
CA ASP A 115 -4.82 -20.96 2.14
C ASP A 115 -4.72 -19.66 2.95
N PRO A 116 -5.18 -19.68 4.22
CA PRO A 116 -5.10 -18.50 5.09
C PRO A 116 -3.68 -17.99 5.35
N VAL A 117 -2.67 -18.87 5.33
CA VAL A 117 -1.27 -18.48 5.52
C VAL A 117 -0.78 -17.69 4.31
N LEU A 118 -1.10 -18.14 3.10
CA LEU A 118 -0.77 -17.42 1.88
C LEU A 118 -1.58 -16.11 1.74
N TYR A 119 -2.81 -16.07 2.24
CA TYR A 119 -3.60 -14.85 2.33
C TYR A 119 -2.91 -13.81 3.24
N ALA A 120 -2.51 -14.22 4.44
CA ALA A 120 -1.79 -13.35 5.37
C ALA A 120 -0.45 -12.87 4.79
N HIS A 121 0.27 -13.76 4.10
CA HIS A 121 1.52 -13.41 3.42
C HIS A 121 1.30 -12.39 2.28
N ALA A 122 0.29 -12.57 1.45
CA ALA A 122 -0.04 -11.62 0.39
C ALA A 122 -0.41 -10.23 0.96
N ASN A 123 -1.21 -10.19 2.03
CA ASN A 123 -1.54 -8.96 2.75
C ASN A 123 -0.30 -8.28 3.33
N ARG A 124 0.61 -9.06 3.92
CA ARG A 124 1.87 -8.52 4.43
C ARG A 124 2.73 -7.96 3.30
N GLY A 125 2.81 -8.62 2.15
CA GLY A 125 3.48 -8.10 0.95
C GLY A 125 2.89 -6.76 0.49
N LEU A 126 1.57 -6.64 0.46
CA LEU A 126 0.87 -5.39 0.17
C LEU A 126 1.23 -4.30 1.20
N HIS A 127 1.20 -4.63 2.48
CA HIS A 127 1.51 -3.71 3.57
C HIS A 127 2.96 -3.17 3.52
N LEU A 128 3.93 -4.01 3.16
CA LEU A 128 5.34 -3.61 3.03
C LEU A 128 5.58 -2.63 1.88
N GLU A 129 4.73 -2.64 0.85
CA GLU A 129 4.83 -1.78 -0.34
C GLU A 129 3.81 -0.62 -0.31
N THR A 130 3.49 -0.11 0.87
CA THR A 130 2.57 1.05 1.04
C THR A 130 3.27 2.40 1.10
N ASN A 131 4.59 2.44 1.29
CA ASN A 131 5.34 3.70 1.34
C ASN A 131 5.65 4.19 -0.09
N PRO A 132 5.06 5.31 -0.54
CA PRO A 132 5.21 5.79 -1.91
C PRO A 132 6.65 6.17 -2.27
N GLY A 133 7.51 6.46 -1.28
CA GLY A 133 8.92 6.81 -1.51
C GLY A 133 9.80 5.64 -1.91
N ASN A 134 9.39 4.40 -1.60
CA ASN A 134 10.20 3.21 -1.89
C ASN A 134 9.39 1.97 -2.31
N ALA A 135 8.07 2.11 -2.48
CA ALA A 135 7.21 1.01 -2.90
C ALA A 135 7.57 0.50 -4.29
N ARG A 136 7.53 -0.81 -4.46
CA ARG A 136 7.60 -1.50 -5.75
C ARG A 136 6.20 -1.76 -6.29
N ALA A 137 6.10 -2.06 -7.57
CA ALA A 137 4.89 -2.61 -8.14
C ALA A 137 4.61 -4.02 -7.56
N LEU A 138 3.36 -4.40 -7.54
CA LEU A 138 2.93 -5.74 -7.16
C LEU A 138 2.23 -6.42 -8.34
N VAL A 139 2.34 -7.72 -8.43
CA VAL A 139 1.63 -8.51 -9.44
C VAL A 139 1.07 -9.78 -8.82
N GLN A 140 -0.18 -10.09 -9.15
CA GLN A 140 -0.83 -11.33 -8.72
C GLN A 140 -1.51 -12.01 -9.91
N LYS A 141 -1.31 -13.32 -10.03
CA LYS A 141 -1.98 -14.12 -11.06
C LYS A 141 -3.42 -14.41 -10.68
N HIS A 142 -4.34 -14.20 -11.64
CA HIS A 142 -5.77 -14.53 -11.57
C HIS A 142 -6.16 -15.31 -12.83
N GLY A 143 -6.29 -16.63 -12.71
CA GLY A 143 -6.52 -17.48 -13.88
C GLY A 143 -5.41 -17.35 -14.92
N GLU A 144 -5.77 -16.90 -16.13
CA GLU A 144 -4.84 -16.73 -17.25
C GLU A 144 -4.25 -15.33 -17.38
N VAL A 145 -4.56 -14.42 -16.45
CA VAL A 145 -4.08 -13.04 -16.50
C VAL A 145 -3.38 -12.67 -15.20
N ASP A 146 -2.53 -11.67 -15.29
CA ASP A 146 -1.92 -11.02 -14.14
C ASP A 146 -2.64 -9.70 -13.85
N VAL A 147 -2.93 -9.44 -12.59
CA VAL A 147 -3.34 -8.12 -12.10
C VAL A 147 -2.09 -7.41 -11.58
N TRP A 148 -1.76 -6.30 -12.22
CA TRP A 148 -0.64 -5.46 -11.87
C TRP A 148 -1.10 -4.26 -11.06
N PHE A 149 -0.42 -3.97 -9.98
CA PHE A 149 -0.63 -2.80 -9.13
C PHE A 149 0.57 -1.89 -9.21
N ASN A 150 0.36 -0.68 -9.69
CA ASN A 150 1.39 0.35 -9.64
C ASN A 150 1.68 0.78 -8.19
N PRO A 151 2.88 1.28 -7.90
CA PRO A 151 3.19 1.84 -6.59
C PRO A 151 2.15 2.88 -6.16
N PRO A 152 1.92 3.07 -4.85
CA PRO A 152 0.95 4.05 -4.35
C PRO A 152 1.28 5.48 -4.83
N PRO A 153 0.28 6.36 -4.95
CA PRO A 153 0.47 7.73 -5.39
C PRO A 153 1.37 8.51 -4.42
N ILE A 154 2.08 9.49 -4.95
CA ILE A 154 2.84 10.43 -4.13
C ILE A 154 1.84 11.28 -3.33
N PRO A 155 2.08 11.51 -2.03
CA PRO A 155 1.21 12.32 -1.19
C PRO A 155 0.98 13.73 -1.76
N MET A 156 -0.21 14.27 -1.54
CA MET A 156 -0.52 15.66 -1.89
C MET A 156 0.22 16.63 -0.96
N SER A 157 0.56 17.80 -1.49
CA SER A 157 1.04 18.92 -0.67
C SER A 157 -0.11 19.52 0.15
N THR A 158 0.20 20.38 1.12
CA THR A 158 -0.80 21.12 1.89
C THR A 158 -1.68 21.98 0.99
N GLU A 159 -1.10 22.66 0.01
CA GLU A 159 -1.84 23.50 -0.95
C GLU A 159 -2.82 22.68 -1.81
N GLU A 160 -2.40 21.49 -2.26
CA GLU A 160 -3.28 20.58 -3.00
C GLU A 160 -4.42 20.05 -2.11
N MET A 161 -4.11 19.72 -0.86
CA MET A 161 -5.12 19.32 0.14
C MET A 161 -6.14 20.44 0.34
N ASP A 162 -5.69 21.67 0.54
CA ASP A 162 -6.56 22.83 0.73
C ASP A 162 -7.41 23.09 -0.51
N TYR A 163 -6.83 22.98 -1.70
CA TYR A 163 -7.58 23.11 -2.95
C TYR A 163 -8.70 22.07 -3.05
N VAL A 164 -8.38 20.78 -2.83
CA VAL A 164 -9.38 19.70 -2.91
C VAL A 164 -10.49 19.88 -1.88
N PHE A 165 -10.16 20.20 -0.64
CA PHE A 165 -11.17 20.43 0.41
C PHE A 165 -11.89 21.77 0.32
N GLY A 166 -11.31 22.75 -0.37
CA GLY A 166 -11.88 24.07 -0.66
C GLY A 166 -12.85 24.09 -1.83
N MET A 167 -12.95 23.01 -2.62
CA MET A 167 -13.89 22.95 -3.73
C MET A 167 -15.36 23.13 -3.26
N PRO A 168 -16.24 23.67 -4.10
CA PRO A 168 -17.62 24.03 -3.73
C PRO A 168 -18.53 22.79 -3.63
N TYR A 169 -18.19 21.86 -2.77
CA TYR A 169 -19.05 20.71 -2.48
C TYR A 169 -20.32 21.14 -1.76
N ALA A 170 -21.46 20.56 -2.12
CA ALA A 170 -22.73 20.84 -1.46
C ALA A 170 -22.73 20.37 0.02
N ARG A 171 -21.93 19.37 0.37
CA ARG A 171 -21.78 18.82 1.73
C ARG A 171 -23.09 18.35 2.36
N VAL A 172 -24.02 17.92 1.52
CA VAL A 172 -25.34 17.38 1.89
C VAL A 172 -25.57 16.06 1.13
N PRO A 173 -26.51 15.22 1.59
CA PRO A 173 -26.89 14.02 0.87
C PRO A 173 -27.34 14.32 -0.56
N HIS A 174 -27.16 13.35 -1.46
CA HIS A 174 -27.62 13.47 -2.83
C HIS A 174 -29.14 13.69 -2.88
N PRO A 175 -29.69 14.59 -3.73
CA PRO A 175 -31.12 14.90 -3.80
C PRO A 175 -32.05 13.70 -3.99
N ALA A 176 -31.54 12.60 -4.56
CA ALA A 176 -32.32 11.36 -4.72
C ALA A 176 -32.80 10.74 -3.38
N TYR A 177 -32.12 11.03 -2.28
CA TYR A 177 -32.56 10.58 -0.94
C TYR A 177 -33.79 11.36 -0.43
N GLY A 178 -34.10 12.50 -1.00
CA GLY A 178 -35.28 13.30 -0.62
C GLY A 178 -35.27 13.67 0.86
N LYS A 179 -36.26 13.18 1.58
CA LYS A 179 -36.43 13.39 3.04
C LYS A 179 -35.95 12.22 3.89
N GLU A 180 -35.33 11.22 3.30
CA GLU A 180 -34.86 10.05 4.03
C GLU A 180 -33.74 10.42 4.99
N ARG A 181 -33.82 9.85 6.19
CA ARG A 181 -32.78 10.03 7.20
C ARG A 181 -31.64 9.05 6.94
N ILE A 182 -30.43 9.61 6.76
CA ILE A 182 -29.20 8.83 6.53
C ILE A 182 -28.41 8.84 7.84
N PRO A 183 -28.36 7.75 8.61
CA PRO A 183 -27.71 7.72 9.92
C PRO A 183 -26.22 8.10 9.86
N ALA A 184 -25.49 7.65 8.84
CA ALA A 184 -24.09 8.01 8.65
C ALA A 184 -23.88 9.51 8.47
N TYR A 185 -24.72 10.17 7.66
CA TYR A 185 -24.66 11.62 7.47
C TYR A 185 -24.95 12.38 8.77
N GLU A 186 -25.98 11.97 9.50
CA GLU A 186 -26.33 12.60 10.79
C GLU A 186 -25.16 12.53 11.79
N MET A 187 -24.41 11.45 11.77
CA MET A 187 -23.25 11.26 12.66
C MET A 187 -22.04 12.14 12.28
N ILE A 188 -21.79 12.34 10.98
CA ILE A 188 -20.54 12.97 10.52
C ILE A 188 -20.72 14.38 9.95
N ARG A 189 -21.94 14.92 9.80
CA ARG A 189 -22.22 16.20 9.10
C ARG A 189 -21.48 17.42 9.65
N PHE A 190 -21.04 17.37 10.90
CA PHE A 190 -20.25 18.42 11.53
C PHE A 190 -18.76 18.07 11.66
N SER A 191 -18.32 17.00 11.01
CA SER A 191 -16.91 16.62 11.02
C SER A 191 -16.11 17.44 10.03
N VAL A 192 -14.87 17.76 10.40
CA VAL A 192 -13.89 18.42 9.54
C VAL A 192 -12.71 17.48 9.35
N ASN A 193 -12.36 17.19 8.11
CA ASN A 193 -11.17 16.43 7.80
C ASN A 193 -9.96 17.39 7.77
N ILE A 194 -9.04 17.21 8.69
CA ILE A 194 -7.84 18.06 8.84
C ILE A 194 -6.57 17.41 8.32
N MET A 195 -6.55 16.08 8.22
CA MET A 195 -5.38 15.33 7.77
C MET A 195 -5.78 13.97 7.18
N ARG A 196 -4.87 13.35 6.44
CA ARG A 196 -4.95 11.98 5.94
C ARG A 196 -3.66 11.23 6.20
N GLY A 197 -3.73 9.90 6.16
CA GLY A 197 -2.60 9.01 6.35
C GLY A 197 -2.42 8.57 7.79
N CYS A 198 -1.65 7.49 7.96
CA CYS A 198 -1.30 6.95 9.28
C CYS A 198 0.04 6.22 9.21
N PHE A 199 0.97 6.60 10.06
CA PHE A 199 2.27 5.92 10.19
C PHE A 199 2.25 4.70 11.12
N GLY A 200 1.10 4.36 11.74
CA GLY A 200 0.98 3.37 12.79
C GLY A 200 1.38 1.95 12.38
N GLY A 201 0.78 1.39 11.38
CA GLY A 201 1.08 0.01 10.95
C GLY A 201 0.49 -1.08 11.85
N CYS A 202 -0.63 -0.81 12.51
CA CYS A 202 -1.36 -1.79 13.32
C CYS A 202 -1.81 -2.97 12.45
N THR A 203 -1.59 -4.20 12.92
CA THR A 203 -1.83 -5.43 12.13
C THR A 203 -3.29 -5.69 11.77
N PHE A 204 -4.23 -5.10 12.48
CA PHE A 204 -5.68 -5.21 12.25
C PHE A 204 -6.25 -4.08 11.38
N CYS A 205 -5.44 -3.09 11.01
CA CYS A 205 -5.89 -1.84 10.41
C CYS A 205 -5.35 -1.67 8.99
N SER A 206 -6.23 -1.32 8.03
CA SER A 206 -5.88 -1.08 6.64
C SER A 206 -5.79 0.40 6.26
N ILE A 207 -5.78 1.32 7.22
CA ILE A 207 -5.71 2.76 6.93
C ILE A 207 -4.42 3.10 6.17
N THR A 208 -3.30 2.45 6.48
CA THR A 208 -2.03 2.68 5.78
C THR A 208 -2.06 2.29 4.30
N GLU A 209 -2.88 1.30 3.93
CA GLU A 209 -3.09 0.87 2.54
C GLU A 209 -4.13 1.75 1.83
N HIS A 210 -5.04 2.35 2.57
CA HIS A 210 -6.14 3.17 2.06
C HIS A 210 -5.79 4.65 2.00
N GLU A 211 -5.33 5.23 3.11
CA GLU A 211 -5.00 6.65 3.24
C GLU A 211 -3.50 6.94 3.00
N GLY A 212 -2.66 5.91 3.04
CA GLY A 212 -1.21 6.01 2.94
C GLY A 212 -0.49 6.10 4.27
N ARG A 213 0.83 5.94 4.22
CA ARG A 213 1.71 5.97 5.41
C ARG A 213 2.21 7.37 5.76
N ILE A 214 2.19 8.28 4.82
CA ILE A 214 2.69 9.64 5.01
C ILE A 214 1.51 10.53 5.39
N ILE A 215 1.67 11.25 6.48
CA ILE A 215 0.66 12.22 6.92
C ILE A 215 0.63 13.40 5.95
N GLN A 216 -0.56 13.72 5.49
CA GLN A 216 -0.88 14.86 4.65
C GLN A 216 -1.83 15.77 5.42
N SER A 217 -1.44 16.99 5.69
CA SER A 217 -2.24 17.93 6.48
C SER A 217 -2.74 19.08 5.63
N ARG A 218 -3.89 19.63 6.02
CA ARG A 218 -4.35 20.93 5.55
C ARG A 218 -3.58 22.05 6.26
N SER A 219 -3.67 23.25 5.72
CA SER A 219 -3.20 24.46 6.43
C SER A 219 -4.02 24.73 7.70
N GLU A 220 -3.45 25.51 8.60
CA GLU A 220 -4.12 26.04 9.81
C GLU A 220 -5.15 27.11 9.45
#